data_569e02683c5d36b0b3e79c22ae2afcaf
#
_entry.id   569e02683c5d36b0b3e79c22ae2afcaf
#
_cell.length_a   1.000
_cell.length_b   1.000
_cell.length_c   1.000
_cell.angle_alpha   90.00
_cell.angle_beta   90.00
_cell.angle_gamma   90.00
#
_symmetry.space_group_name_H-M   'P 1'
#
loop_
_entity.id
_entity.type
_entity.pdbx_description
1 polymer ?
#
loop_
_entity_poly.entity_id
_entity_poly.type
_entity_poly.pdbx_seq_one_letter_code
_entity_poly.pdbx_strand_id
1 'polypeptide(L)'
;MIHLPALRQGRVYDSLERPRIASVRSGEPIAEVSQVNAGIIRRDLRRSTAEALRALPVRRLLEISREAGRLFMEADLPLGDGARQSPADYAEQLSATSGLPLTLVRRNMAKIAQVFAEMPTILRGLTRGLDWEVLDRGAGEQAGVPVSFYPVTEALGVVLPSNSPGVNSLWMPAIPLKVPVVLKPGREEPWTPFRIAQAFIAAGCPPEAFSFYPTDHEGSAAVLESCGRALIFGDVSTVERYAGNPAVQVHGPGWSKILLGEDMVERWPDFVDIMAASIAENGGRSCINASAIVTPRHAGAIAEAVASKLAAIEPRPYDAEDAVLAGFANPKMAEHIDQAIEEGLRTPGAEDVTAQFREGGRRVELDGSTYLRPTLIRCESFEHPLANREFLFPFASVLECPQNEMLERIGPSLVVTALTEDPGFVDALLRSAKIDRLNLGPLPTTRVQWDQPHEGNLFEFLYRRRAIQRACH
;
A
#
# COMPACT_ATOMS: atom_id res chain seq x y z
N MET A 1 15.85 -25.57 -0.12
CA MET A 1 15.63 -24.14 0.17
C MET A 1 15.25 -23.46 -1.14
N ILE A 2 14.26 -22.59 -1.12
CA ILE A 2 13.77 -21.90 -2.34
C ILE A 2 14.76 -20.80 -2.69
N HIS A 3 15.09 -20.67 -3.99
CA HIS A 3 15.91 -19.57 -4.46
C HIS A 3 15.06 -18.54 -5.25
N LEU A 4 15.10 -17.29 -4.83
CA LEU A 4 14.51 -16.17 -5.52
C LEU A 4 15.61 -15.34 -6.21
N PRO A 5 15.70 -15.39 -7.55
CA PRO A 5 16.74 -14.67 -8.28
C PRO A 5 16.42 -13.18 -8.38
N ALA A 6 17.40 -12.37 -8.71
CA ALA A 6 17.18 -11.02 -9.21
C ALA A 6 16.79 -11.06 -10.70
N LEU A 7 16.10 -10.00 -11.17
CA LEU A 7 15.88 -9.76 -12.58
C LEU A 7 16.62 -8.48 -13.00
N ARG A 8 17.61 -8.63 -13.86
CA ARG A 8 18.35 -7.51 -14.44
C ARG A 8 17.82 -7.23 -15.84
N GLN A 9 16.95 -6.24 -15.95
CA GLN A 9 16.28 -5.92 -17.21
C GLN A 9 15.64 -7.18 -17.83
N GLY A 10 14.85 -7.90 -17.03
CA GLY A 10 14.16 -9.13 -17.39
C GLY A 10 15.01 -10.40 -17.41
N ARG A 11 16.31 -10.29 -17.27
CA ARG A 11 17.22 -11.44 -17.28
C ARG A 11 17.45 -11.94 -15.88
N VAL A 12 17.26 -13.24 -15.67
CA VAL A 12 17.58 -13.90 -14.40
C VAL A 12 19.05 -13.67 -14.05
N TYR A 13 19.29 -13.28 -12.81
CA TYR A 13 20.62 -13.08 -12.26
C TYR A 13 20.75 -13.73 -10.91
N ASP A 14 21.68 -14.68 -10.82
CA ASP A 14 22.02 -15.39 -9.60
C ASP A 14 23.25 -14.75 -8.97
N SER A 15 23.05 -14.14 -7.80
CA SER A 15 24.13 -13.54 -7.03
C SER A 15 24.86 -14.57 -6.18
N LEU A 16 26.14 -14.32 -5.93
CA LEU A 16 26.89 -15.06 -4.90
C LEU A 16 26.44 -14.67 -3.49
N GLU A 17 25.94 -13.45 -3.32
CA GLU A 17 25.37 -12.99 -2.06
C GLU A 17 23.88 -13.31 -2.02
N ARG A 18 23.51 -14.25 -1.14
CA ARG A 18 22.16 -14.78 -1.02
C ARG A 18 21.70 -14.75 0.44
N PRO A 19 21.27 -13.58 0.97
CA PRO A 19 20.68 -13.52 2.30
C PRO A 19 19.46 -14.44 2.39
N ARG A 20 19.30 -15.00 3.58
CA ARG A 20 18.21 -15.93 3.89
C ARG A 20 17.00 -15.19 4.44
N ILE A 21 15.82 -15.70 4.10
CA ILE A 21 14.56 -15.27 4.68
C ILE A 21 14.03 -16.44 5.52
N ALA A 22 13.78 -16.14 6.80
CA ALA A 22 13.27 -17.12 7.74
C ALA A 22 11.73 -17.10 7.81
N SER A 23 11.15 -18.22 8.18
CA SER A 23 9.76 -18.31 8.57
C SER A 23 9.53 -17.56 9.88
N VAL A 24 8.51 -16.73 9.93
CA VAL A 24 8.06 -16.01 11.14
C VAL A 24 7.70 -16.99 12.26
N ARG A 25 7.15 -18.15 11.89
CA ARG A 25 6.65 -19.16 12.84
C ARG A 25 7.76 -20.04 13.44
N SER A 26 8.67 -20.50 12.59
CA SER A 26 9.70 -21.46 13.03
C SER A 26 11.07 -20.82 13.26
N GLY A 27 11.31 -19.63 12.74
CA GLY A 27 12.65 -19.01 12.70
C GLY A 27 13.60 -19.68 11.71
N GLU A 28 13.21 -20.80 11.06
CA GLU A 28 14.04 -21.52 10.12
C GLU A 28 14.08 -20.85 8.75
N PRO A 29 15.24 -20.82 8.08
CA PRO A 29 15.36 -20.30 6.74
C PRO A 29 14.56 -21.11 5.73
N ILE A 30 13.69 -20.47 4.95
CA ILE A 30 12.88 -21.10 3.92
C ILE A 30 13.28 -20.70 2.50
N ALA A 31 13.91 -19.56 2.35
CA ALA A 31 14.36 -19.06 1.05
C ALA A 31 15.71 -18.34 1.13
N GLU A 32 16.39 -18.31 -0.02
CA GLU A 32 17.55 -17.47 -0.30
C GLU A 32 17.20 -16.48 -1.43
N VAL A 33 17.64 -15.24 -1.31
CA VAL A 33 17.34 -14.19 -2.29
C VAL A 33 18.62 -13.63 -2.87
N SER A 34 18.77 -13.63 -4.19
CA SER A 34 19.93 -13.03 -4.87
C SER A 34 20.00 -11.53 -4.63
N GLN A 35 21.00 -11.09 -3.86
CA GLN A 35 21.19 -9.67 -3.56
C GLN A 35 22.03 -8.98 -4.64
N VAL A 36 21.62 -7.79 -5.04
CA VAL A 36 22.30 -6.97 -6.06
C VAL A 36 22.87 -5.71 -5.42
N ASN A 37 24.16 -5.42 -5.64
CA ASN A 37 24.78 -4.24 -5.09
C ASN A 37 24.48 -2.97 -5.89
N ALA A 38 24.67 -1.79 -5.28
CA ALA A 38 24.41 -0.49 -5.86
C ALA A 38 25.17 -0.22 -7.16
N GLY A 39 26.41 -0.74 -7.29
CA GLY A 39 27.22 -0.58 -8.50
C GLY A 39 26.62 -1.25 -9.74
N ILE A 40 26.06 -2.46 -9.57
CA ILE A 40 25.34 -3.18 -10.62
C ILE A 40 24.07 -2.41 -11.00
N ILE A 41 23.29 -1.96 -10.01
CA ILE A 41 22.04 -1.19 -10.23
C ILE A 41 22.34 0.07 -11.04
N ARG A 42 23.29 0.90 -10.61
CA ARG A 42 23.69 2.13 -11.32
C ARG A 42 24.19 1.83 -12.75
N ARG A 43 24.91 0.72 -12.95
CA ARG A 43 25.39 0.33 -14.28
C ARG A 43 24.24 -0.06 -15.20
N ASP A 44 23.31 -0.89 -14.73
CA ASP A 44 22.21 -1.40 -15.53
C ASP A 44 21.26 -0.27 -15.93
N LEU A 45 20.98 0.67 -15.01
CA LEU A 45 20.07 1.80 -15.23
C LEU A 45 20.64 2.95 -16.08
N ARG A 46 21.92 2.86 -16.53
CA ARG A 46 22.47 3.80 -17.54
C ARG A 46 21.87 3.60 -18.92
N ARG A 47 21.24 2.46 -19.18
CA ARG A 47 20.62 2.13 -20.49
C ARG A 47 19.12 2.05 -20.32
N SER A 48 18.40 2.77 -21.18
CA SER A 48 16.95 2.66 -21.23
C SER A 48 16.55 1.27 -21.77
N THR A 49 15.48 0.72 -21.19
CA THR A 49 14.83 -0.51 -21.66
C THR A 49 13.39 -0.25 -22.09
N ALA A 50 13.02 1.02 -22.21
CA ALA A 50 11.65 1.42 -22.48
C ALA A 50 11.18 1.17 -23.90
N GLU A 51 12.10 1.00 -24.86
CA GLU A 51 11.78 0.90 -26.30
C GLU A 51 10.83 -0.26 -26.61
N ALA A 52 11.12 -1.46 -26.11
CA ALA A 52 10.29 -2.64 -26.36
C ALA A 52 8.87 -2.47 -25.80
N LEU A 53 8.75 -1.88 -24.60
CA LEU A 53 7.46 -1.61 -23.97
C LEU A 53 6.70 -0.49 -24.71
N ARG A 54 7.40 0.58 -25.11
CA ARG A 54 6.84 1.73 -25.83
C ARG A 54 6.36 1.37 -27.25
N ALA A 55 6.92 0.33 -27.85
CA ALA A 55 6.51 -0.17 -29.16
C ALA A 55 5.11 -0.82 -29.15
N LEU A 56 4.64 -1.31 -27.98
CA LEU A 56 3.34 -1.92 -27.86
C LEU A 56 2.25 -0.86 -27.67
N PRO A 57 1.09 -0.95 -28.38
CA PRO A 57 -0.06 -0.09 -28.12
C PRO A 57 -0.60 -0.29 -26.71
N VAL A 58 -1.13 0.77 -26.08
CA VAL A 58 -1.74 0.70 -24.76
C VAL A 58 -2.82 -0.37 -24.69
N ARG A 59 -3.64 -0.51 -25.74
CA ARG A 59 -4.67 -1.55 -25.81
C ARG A 59 -4.08 -2.95 -25.67
N ARG A 60 -2.92 -3.20 -26.31
CA ARG A 60 -2.22 -4.50 -26.21
C ARG A 60 -1.67 -4.72 -24.80
N LEU A 61 -1.15 -3.70 -24.16
CA LEU A 61 -0.68 -3.77 -22.76
C LEU A 61 -1.82 -4.04 -21.78
N LEU A 62 -3.02 -3.54 -22.04
CA LEU A 62 -4.22 -3.86 -21.25
C LEU A 62 -4.68 -5.31 -21.43
N GLU A 63 -4.57 -5.88 -22.65
CA GLU A 63 -4.82 -7.32 -22.89
C GLU A 63 -3.80 -8.18 -22.14
N ILE A 64 -2.52 -7.80 -22.20
CA ILE A 64 -1.44 -8.45 -21.45
C ILE A 64 -1.71 -8.36 -19.94
N SER A 65 -2.16 -7.22 -19.43
CA SER A 65 -2.51 -7.06 -18.02
C SER A 65 -3.61 -8.03 -17.59
N ARG A 66 -4.66 -8.18 -18.39
CA ARG A 66 -5.77 -9.12 -18.09
C ARG A 66 -5.26 -10.57 -18.06
N GLU A 67 -4.45 -10.98 -19.03
CA GLU A 67 -3.87 -12.33 -19.07
C GLU A 67 -2.88 -12.54 -17.93
N ALA A 68 -2.08 -11.53 -17.57
CA ALA A 68 -1.20 -11.58 -16.41
C ALA A 68 -1.97 -11.80 -15.10
N GLY A 69 -3.15 -11.20 -14.95
CA GLY A 69 -4.03 -11.43 -13.81
C GLY A 69 -4.49 -12.89 -13.70
N ARG A 70 -4.87 -13.49 -14.83
CA ARG A 70 -5.21 -14.92 -14.88
C ARG A 70 -4.00 -15.80 -14.51
N LEU A 71 -2.84 -15.54 -15.10
CA LEU A 71 -1.62 -16.30 -14.82
C LEU A 71 -1.15 -16.11 -13.37
N PHE A 72 -1.27 -14.92 -12.81
CA PHE A 72 -0.96 -14.66 -11.40
C PHE A 72 -1.78 -15.57 -10.47
N MET A 73 -3.05 -15.82 -10.78
CA MET A 73 -3.96 -16.61 -9.95
C MET A 73 -3.88 -18.12 -10.19
N GLU A 74 -3.51 -18.55 -11.39
CA GLU A 74 -3.70 -19.94 -11.81
C GLU A 74 -2.40 -20.65 -12.21
N ALA A 75 -1.37 -19.92 -12.66
CA ALA A 75 -0.21 -20.55 -13.26
C ALA A 75 0.92 -20.84 -12.26
N ASP A 76 1.64 -21.91 -12.54
CA ASP A 76 2.96 -22.11 -11.99
C ASP A 76 3.92 -21.16 -12.73
N LEU A 77 4.51 -20.23 -12.00
CA LEU A 77 5.41 -19.20 -12.55
C LEU A 77 6.88 -19.51 -12.20
N PRO A 78 7.83 -19.07 -13.04
CA PRO A 78 9.25 -19.35 -12.80
C PRO A 78 9.77 -18.74 -11.49
N LEU A 79 10.63 -19.50 -10.81
CA LEU A 79 11.54 -19.05 -9.76
C LEU A 79 13.00 -19.26 -10.19
N GLY A 80 13.95 -19.18 -9.23
CA GLY A 80 15.34 -19.52 -9.47
C GLY A 80 15.59 -21.00 -9.59
N ASP A 81 16.76 -21.37 -10.12
CA ASP A 81 17.29 -22.75 -10.22
C ASP A 81 16.33 -23.72 -10.94
N GLY A 82 15.53 -23.20 -11.88
CA GLY A 82 14.54 -23.99 -12.63
C GLY A 82 13.28 -24.37 -11.86
N ALA A 83 13.15 -23.93 -10.62
CA ALA A 83 11.94 -24.14 -9.82
C ALA A 83 10.76 -23.30 -10.35
N ARG A 84 9.57 -23.73 -9.99
CA ARG A 84 8.32 -23.00 -10.30
C ARG A 84 7.53 -22.79 -9.01
N GLN A 85 6.73 -21.75 -8.99
CA GLN A 85 5.88 -21.37 -7.86
C GLN A 85 4.42 -21.47 -8.29
N SER A 86 3.70 -22.41 -7.72
CA SER A 86 2.24 -22.47 -7.84
C SER A 86 1.57 -21.32 -7.05
N PRO A 87 0.29 -21.03 -7.29
CA PRO A 87 -0.45 -20.09 -6.45
C PRO A 87 -0.50 -20.49 -4.96
N ALA A 88 -0.55 -21.81 -4.68
CA ALA A 88 -0.53 -22.34 -3.33
C ALA A 88 0.84 -22.13 -2.67
N ASP A 89 1.93 -22.45 -3.37
CA ASP A 89 3.29 -22.20 -2.88
C ASP A 89 3.52 -20.71 -2.57
N TYR A 90 3.06 -19.83 -3.47
CA TYR A 90 3.14 -18.38 -3.23
C TYR A 90 2.41 -17.99 -1.95
N ALA A 91 1.20 -18.50 -1.73
CA ALA A 91 0.42 -18.17 -0.54
C ALA A 91 1.12 -18.62 0.74
N GLU A 92 1.65 -19.85 0.76
CA GLU A 92 2.40 -20.40 1.90
C GLU A 92 3.71 -19.64 2.15
N GLN A 93 4.48 -19.35 1.10
CA GLN A 93 5.75 -18.64 1.20
C GLN A 93 5.54 -17.22 1.73
N LEU A 94 4.57 -16.50 1.18
CA LEU A 94 4.22 -15.16 1.63
C LEU A 94 3.72 -15.18 3.09
N SER A 95 2.84 -16.10 3.45
CA SER A 95 2.37 -16.27 4.83
C SER A 95 3.53 -16.53 5.77
N ALA A 96 4.43 -17.46 5.39
CA ALA A 96 5.55 -17.87 6.23
C ALA A 96 6.53 -16.72 6.53
N THR A 97 6.78 -15.81 5.58
CA THR A 97 7.79 -14.75 5.75
C THR A 97 7.22 -13.43 6.24
N SER A 98 5.96 -13.11 5.91
CA SER A 98 5.33 -11.84 6.28
C SER A 98 4.51 -11.90 7.58
N GLY A 99 4.16 -13.12 8.05
CA GLY A 99 3.26 -13.32 9.18
C GLY A 99 1.79 -13.10 8.87
N LEU A 100 1.42 -12.85 7.61
CA LEU A 100 0.01 -12.77 7.19
C LEU A 100 -0.62 -14.17 7.26
N PRO A 101 -1.81 -14.35 7.86
CA PRO A 101 -2.53 -15.61 7.75
C PRO A 101 -2.99 -15.86 6.32
N LEU A 102 -3.16 -17.15 5.95
CA LEU A 102 -3.55 -17.53 4.59
C LEU A 102 -4.83 -16.85 4.10
N THR A 103 -5.77 -16.59 4.99
CA THR A 103 -7.00 -15.85 4.68
C THR A 103 -6.69 -14.45 4.14
N LEU A 104 -5.80 -13.70 4.80
CA LEU A 104 -5.40 -12.36 4.36
C LEU A 104 -4.52 -12.42 3.11
N VAL A 105 -3.66 -13.43 2.98
CA VAL A 105 -2.88 -13.65 1.75
C VAL A 105 -3.82 -13.85 0.56
N ARG A 106 -4.81 -14.74 0.65
CA ARG A 106 -5.79 -15.00 -0.41
C ARG A 106 -6.63 -13.76 -0.76
N ARG A 107 -7.02 -12.96 0.25
CA ARG A 107 -7.72 -11.66 0.02
C ARG A 107 -6.83 -10.67 -0.74
N ASN A 108 -5.54 -10.58 -0.39
CA ASN A 108 -4.59 -9.73 -1.11
C ASN A 108 -4.33 -10.26 -2.54
N MET A 109 -4.25 -11.57 -2.75
CA MET A 109 -4.18 -12.17 -4.10
C MET A 109 -5.37 -11.76 -4.95
N ALA A 110 -6.60 -11.90 -4.41
CA ALA A 110 -7.83 -11.50 -5.09
C ALA A 110 -7.83 -9.99 -5.41
N LYS A 111 -7.36 -9.15 -4.49
CA LYS A 111 -7.22 -7.71 -4.72
C LYS A 111 -6.23 -7.40 -5.85
N ILE A 112 -5.09 -8.07 -5.92
CA ILE A 112 -4.11 -7.90 -7.00
C ILE A 112 -4.70 -8.38 -8.34
N ALA A 113 -5.40 -9.52 -8.35
CA ALA A 113 -6.11 -9.99 -9.55
C ALA A 113 -7.14 -8.97 -10.03
N GLN A 114 -7.85 -8.32 -9.10
CA GLN A 114 -8.79 -7.25 -9.42
C GLN A 114 -8.09 -6.02 -10.00
N VAL A 115 -6.90 -5.63 -9.52
CA VAL A 115 -6.11 -4.56 -10.13
C VAL A 115 -5.79 -4.86 -11.60
N PHE A 116 -5.38 -6.08 -11.90
CA PHE A 116 -5.16 -6.50 -13.30
C PHE A 116 -6.42 -6.40 -14.15
N ALA A 117 -7.56 -6.83 -13.63
CA ALA A 117 -8.84 -6.80 -14.34
C ALA A 117 -9.34 -5.36 -14.55
N GLU A 118 -9.20 -4.51 -13.53
CA GLU A 118 -9.64 -3.11 -13.53
C GLU A 118 -8.61 -2.14 -14.15
N MET A 119 -7.53 -2.63 -14.71
CA MET A 119 -6.49 -1.79 -15.30
C MET A 119 -7.03 -0.75 -16.32
N PRO A 120 -8.02 -1.08 -17.19
CA PRO A 120 -8.64 -0.08 -18.05
C PRO A 120 -9.37 1.02 -17.27
N THR A 121 -10.04 0.69 -16.18
CA THR A 121 -10.74 1.63 -15.30
C THR A 121 -9.73 2.53 -14.58
N ILE A 122 -8.67 1.93 -14.05
CA ILE A 122 -7.56 2.64 -13.40
C ILE A 122 -6.92 3.65 -14.37
N LEU A 123 -6.58 3.22 -15.57
CA LEU A 123 -5.99 4.12 -16.56
C LEU A 123 -6.93 5.27 -16.94
N ARG A 124 -8.21 4.98 -17.11
CA ARG A 124 -9.21 6.03 -17.42
C ARG A 124 -9.25 7.08 -16.32
N GLY A 125 -9.24 6.66 -15.06
CA GLY A 125 -9.19 7.58 -13.91
C GLY A 125 -7.90 8.41 -13.89
N LEU A 126 -6.74 7.75 -13.97
CA LEU A 126 -5.43 8.40 -13.95
C LEU A 126 -5.25 9.40 -15.11
N THR A 127 -5.70 9.06 -16.32
CA THR A 127 -5.57 9.90 -17.51
C THR A 127 -6.77 10.85 -17.72
N ARG A 128 -7.72 10.86 -16.78
CA ARG A 128 -8.96 11.69 -16.87
C ARG A 128 -9.71 11.50 -18.19
N GLY A 129 -9.83 10.24 -18.63
CA GLY A 129 -10.54 9.91 -19.85
C GLY A 129 -9.83 10.27 -21.15
N LEU A 130 -8.51 10.52 -21.12
CA LEU A 130 -7.71 10.72 -22.33
C LEU A 130 -7.83 9.49 -23.24
N ASP A 131 -7.97 9.71 -24.55
CA ASP A 131 -7.80 8.62 -25.53
C ASP A 131 -6.37 8.08 -25.46
N TRP A 132 -6.22 6.80 -25.17
CA TRP A 132 -4.91 6.17 -25.00
C TRP A 132 -4.06 6.18 -26.26
N GLU A 133 -4.63 6.34 -27.45
CA GLU A 133 -3.86 6.54 -28.68
C GLU A 133 -2.96 7.79 -28.61
N VAL A 134 -3.30 8.75 -27.77
CA VAL A 134 -2.43 9.91 -27.50
C VAL A 134 -1.10 9.46 -26.88
N LEU A 135 -1.13 8.44 -26.01
CA LEU A 135 0.10 7.86 -25.43
C LEU A 135 0.89 7.01 -26.43
N ASP A 136 0.22 6.42 -27.41
CA ASP A 136 0.86 5.66 -28.49
C ASP A 136 1.55 6.56 -29.50
N ARG A 137 0.92 7.70 -29.84
CA ARG A 137 1.38 8.63 -30.87
C ARG A 137 2.14 9.85 -30.33
N GLY A 138 2.07 10.06 -29.00
CA GLY A 138 2.63 11.25 -28.32
C GLY A 138 1.80 12.52 -28.50
N ALA A 139 0.75 12.51 -29.33
CA ALA A 139 -0.13 13.64 -29.56
C ALA A 139 -1.52 13.19 -30.05
N GLY A 140 -2.53 14.02 -29.80
CA GLY A 140 -3.91 13.81 -30.23
C GLY A 140 -4.79 14.99 -29.80
N GLU A 141 -6.04 14.70 -29.51
CA GLU A 141 -7.04 15.70 -29.11
C GLU A 141 -7.79 15.21 -27.86
N GLN A 142 -8.13 16.14 -26.99
CA GLN A 142 -9.02 15.87 -25.85
C GLN A 142 -10.02 17.02 -25.74
N ALA A 143 -11.31 16.72 -25.83
CA ALA A 143 -12.39 17.70 -25.79
C ALA A 143 -12.20 18.89 -26.75
N GLY A 144 -11.77 18.64 -28.00
CA GLY A 144 -11.54 19.67 -29.01
C GLY A 144 -10.21 20.44 -28.87
N VAL A 145 -9.37 20.07 -27.90
CA VAL A 145 -8.10 20.75 -27.65
C VAL A 145 -6.93 19.81 -28.02
N PRO A 146 -5.98 20.27 -28.87
CA PRO A 146 -4.77 19.51 -29.14
C PRO A 146 -3.97 19.25 -27.88
N VAL A 147 -3.56 17.99 -27.66
CA VAL A 147 -2.75 17.58 -26.53
C VAL A 147 -1.55 16.76 -26.98
N SER A 148 -0.43 16.90 -26.28
CA SER A 148 0.75 16.07 -26.46
C SER A 148 1.36 15.77 -25.11
N PHE A 149 1.68 14.50 -24.88
CA PHE A 149 2.29 14.01 -23.65
C PHE A 149 3.59 13.26 -23.97
N TYR A 150 4.53 13.33 -23.04
CA TYR A 150 5.78 12.56 -23.12
C TYR A 150 6.16 12.09 -21.70
N PRO A 151 6.75 10.88 -21.58
CA PRO A 151 7.25 10.40 -20.28
C PRO A 151 8.44 11.24 -19.83
N VAL A 152 8.52 11.54 -18.54
CA VAL A 152 9.62 12.30 -17.93
C VAL A 152 10.66 11.41 -17.26
N THR A 153 10.51 10.10 -17.41
CA THR A 153 11.43 9.08 -16.88
C THR A 153 11.55 7.92 -17.85
N GLU A 154 12.71 7.28 -17.87
CA GLU A 154 12.94 6.04 -18.63
C GLU A 154 12.49 4.82 -17.85
N ALA A 155 12.46 4.89 -16.53
CA ALA A 155 11.94 3.85 -15.65
C ALA A 155 11.41 4.45 -14.36
N LEU A 156 10.42 3.80 -13.75
CA LEU A 156 9.92 4.09 -12.42
C LEU A 156 10.64 3.22 -11.40
N GLY A 157 11.40 3.84 -10.48
CA GLY A 157 11.96 3.16 -9.32
C GLY A 157 10.88 2.94 -8.26
N VAL A 158 10.87 1.76 -7.62
CA VAL A 158 9.90 1.45 -6.56
C VAL A 158 10.60 0.74 -5.42
N VAL A 159 10.70 1.40 -4.28
CA VAL A 159 11.25 0.83 -3.04
C VAL A 159 10.07 0.38 -2.18
N LEU A 160 9.79 -0.92 -2.21
CA LEU A 160 8.61 -1.54 -1.60
C LEU A 160 8.83 -1.88 -0.12
N PRO A 161 7.78 -1.80 0.71
CA PRO A 161 7.77 -2.24 2.09
C PRO A 161 7.48 -3.74 2.20
N SER A 162 7.49 -4.28 3.43
CA SER A 162 7.14 -5.68 3.71
C SER A 162 5.77 -5.86 4.37
N ASN A 163 5.01 -4.78 4.62
CA ASN A 163 3.81 -4.83 5.45
C ASN A 163 2.56 -5.38 4.75
N SER A 164 2.40 -5.13 3.45
CA SER A 164 1.20 -5.56 2.72
C SER A 164 1.48 -5.77 1.23
N PRO A 165 1.03 -6.90 0.63
CA PRO A 165 1.10 -7.13 -0.82
C PRO A 165 0.32 -6.09 -1.63
N GLY A 166 -0.73 -5.51 -1.06
CA GLY A 166 -1.63 -4.56 -1.73
C GLY A 166 -0.94 -3.31 -2.28
N VAL A 167 0.20 -2.89 -1.71
CA VAL A 167 0.97 -1.73 -2.19
C VAL A 167 1.49 -1.89 -3.63
N ASN A 168 1.63 -3.13 -4.10
CA ASN A 168 2.03 -3.39 -5.48
C ASN A 168 1.04 -2.82 -6.51
N SER A 169 -0.23 -2.61 -6.15
CA SER A 169 -1.23 -1.97 -7.01
C SER A 169 -0.83 -0.57 -7.49
N LEU A 170 0.03 0.13 -6.76
CA LEU A 170 0.40 1.52 -7.05
C LEU A 170 1.37 1.66 -8.23
N TRP A 171 2.25 0.68 -8.45
CA TRP A 171 3.20 0.73 -9.56
C TRP A 171 2.72 -0.03 -10.80
N MET A 172 1.79 -0.98 -10.67
CA MET A 172 1.34 -1.82 -11.79
C MET A 172 0.84 -1.00 -13.00
N PRO A 173 0.14 0.15 -12.84
CA PRO A 173 -0.30 0.97 -13.96
C PRO A 173 0.84 1.59 -14.78
N ALA A 174 2.08 1.62 -14.28
CA ALA A 174 3.23 2.10 -15.04
C ALA A 174 3.46 1.27 -16.32
N ILE A 175 3.15 -0.05 -16.29
CA ILE A 175 3.32 -0.93 -17.44
C ILE A 175 2.42 -0.51 -18.62
N PRO A 176 1.08 -0.42 -18.50
CA PRO A 176 0.27 0.08 -19.61
C PRO A 176 0.46 1.58 -19.88
N LEU A 177 1.01 2.35 -18.94
CA LEU A 177 1.53 3.71 -19.18
C LEU A 177 2.90 3.71 -19.87
N LYS A 178 3.40 2.56 -20.36
CA LYS A 178 4.64 2.41 -21.13
C LYS A 178 5.92 2.85 -20.42
N VAL A 179 5.94 2.75 -19.10
CA VAL A 179 7.11 3.04 -18.28
C VAL A 179 7.59 1.75 -17.60
N PRO A 180 8.80 1.27 -17.90
CA PRO A 180 9.42 0.15 -17.21
C PRO A 180 9.54 0.39 -15.71
N VAL A 181 9.57 -0.69 -14.91
CA VAL A 181 9.68 -0.61 -13.46
C VAL A 181 10.98 -1.24 -12.94
N VAL A 182 11.52 -0.62 -11.91
CA VAL A 182 12.69 -1.09 -11.16
C VAL A 182 12.25 -1.32 -9.73
N LEU A 183 12.04 -2.57 -9.38
CA LEU A 183 11.44 -2.99 -8.13
C LEU A 183 12.53 -3.38 -7.11
N LYS A 184 12.60 -2.68 -6.00
CA LYS A 184 13.32 -3.11 -4.80
C LYS A 184 12.30 -3.65 -3.81
N PRO A 185 12.23 -4.99 -3.60
CA PRO A 185 11.23 -5.58 -2.72
C PRO A 185 11.52 -5.30 -1.24
N GLY A 186 10.49 -5.42 -0.41
CA GLY A 186 10.63 -5.58 1.02
C GLY A 186 11.41 -6.87 1.34
N ARG A 187 12.08 -6.91 2.49
CA ARG A 187 12.93 -8.05 2.86
C ARG A 187 12.10 -9.31 3.11
N GLU A 188 11.00 -9.17 3.83
CA GLU A 188 10.12 -10.27 4.22
C GLU A 188 9.01 -10.55 3.19
N GLU A 189 8.86 -9.64 2.19
CA GLU A 189 7.83 -9.71 1.14
C GLU A 189 8.43 -9.50 -0.27
N PRO A 190 9.35 -10.32 -0.74
CA PRO A 190 9.84 -10.27 -2.11
C PRO A 190 8.94 -11.00 -3.11
N TRP A 191 8.00 -11.80 -2.63
CA TRP A 191 7.23 -12.76 -3.42
C TRP A 191 6.25 -12.10 -4.37
N THR A 192 5.48 -11.13 -3.88
CA THR A 192 4.41 -10.50 -4.66
C THR A 192 4.94 -9.71 -5.85
N PRO A 193 5.89 -8.78 -5.71
CA PRO A 193 6.40 -8.04 -6.86
C PRO A 193 7.10 -8.96 -7.87
N PHE A 194 7.78 -10.02 -7.41
CA PHE A 194 8.40 -10.98 -8.30
C PHE A 194 7.35 -11.78 -9.10
N ARG A 195 6.34 -12.34 -8.41
CA ARG A 195 5.25 -13.08 -9.06
C ARG A 195 4.44 -12.22 -10.04
N ILE A 196 4.18 -10.95 -9.72
CA ILE A 196 3.52 -10.02 -10.64
C ILE A 196 4.37 -9.80 -11.89
N ALA A 197 5.68 -9.55 -11.75
CA ALA A 197 6.60 -9.39 -12.88
C ALA A 197 6.63 -10.65 -13.77
N GLN A 198 6.73 -11.84 -13.18
CA GLN A 198 6.69 -13.11 -13.90
C GLN A 198 5.36 -13.33 -14.61
N ALA A 199 4.23 -12.95 -14.00
CA ALA A 199 2.92 -13.05 -14.63
C ALA A 199 2.80 -12.14 -15.85
N PHE A 200 3.28 -10.90 -15.78
CA PHE A 200 3.35 -10.00 -16.94
C PHE A 200 4.23 -10.54 -18.05
N ILE A 201 5.42 -11.04 -17.73
CA ILE A 201 6.35 -11.62 -18.70
C ILE A 201 5.72 -12.84 -19.39
N ALA A 202 5.12 -13.74 -18.63
CA ALA A 202 4.43 -14.91 -19.14
C ALA A 202 3.22 -14.56 -20.02
N ALA A 203 2.56 -13.43 -19.77
CA ALA A 203 1.47 -12.90 -20.59
C ALA A 203 1.95 -12.21 -21.88
N GLY A 204 3.26 -12.10 -22.12
CA GLY A 204 3.85 -11.51 -23.32
C GLY A 204 4.25 -10.03 -23.17
N CYS A 205 4.37 -9.52 -21.95
CA CYS A 205 5.02 -8.25 -21.72
C CYS A 205 6.53 -8.38 -21.97
N PRO A 206 7.21 -7.41 -22.63
CA PRO A 206 8.64 -7.45 -22.79
C PRO A 206 9.36 -7.61 -21.46
N PRO A 207 10.21 -8.65 -21.31
CA PRO A 207 10.90 -8.88 -20.03
C PRO A 207 11.73 -7.69 -19.56
N GLU A 208 12.29 -6.91 -20.50
CA GLU A 208 13.09 -5.71 -20.25
C GLU A 208 12.32 -4.61 -19.49
N ALA A 209 11.00 -4.69 -19.47
CA ALA A 209 10.16 -3.78 -18.68
C ALA A 209 10.32 -3.96 -17.17
N PHE A 210 10.94 -5.06 -16.72
CA PHE A 210 11.05 -5.41 -15.31
C PHE A 210 12.50 -5.56 -14.88
N SER A 211 12.90 -4.77 -13.88
CA SER A 211 14.08 -5.04 -13.06
C SER A 211 13.62 -5.33 -11.64
N PHE A 212 14.14 -6.40 -11.04
CA PHE A 212 13.84 -6.77 -9.67
C PHE A 212 15.16 -6.94 -8.92
N TYR A 213 15.41 -6.00 -8.02
CA TYR A 213 16.68 -5.89 -7.29
C TYR A 213 16.48 -6.02 -5.79
N PRO A 214 16.47 -7.24 -5.25
CA PRO A 214 16.69 -7.38 -3.81
C PRO A 214 18.05 -6.78 -3.45
N THR A 215 18.07 -5.85 -2.53
CA THR A 215 19.27 -5.06 -2.22
C THR A 215 19.16 -4.44 -0.83
N ASP A 216 20.26 -3.93 -0.34
CA ASP A 216 20.39 -3.19 0.92
C ASP A 216 19.96 -1.71 0.81
N HIS A 217 20.31 -0.92 1.82
CA HIS A 217 20.01 0.51 1.84
C HIS A 217 20.78 1.29 0.77
N GLU A 218 22.03 0.91 0.46
CA GLU A 218 22.83 1.57 -0.57
C GLU A 218 22.25 1.31 -1.96
N GLY A 219 21.84 0.07 -2.21
CA GLY A 219 21.15 -0.29 -3.45
C GLY A 219 19.77 0.38 -3.58
N SER A 220 19.04 0.54 -2.47
CA SER A 220 17.78 1.31 -2.46
C SER A 220 18.02 2.77 -2.86
N ALA A 221 19.06 3.41 -2.31
CA ALA A 221 19.45 4.76 -2.71
C ALA A 221 19.83 4.81 -4.21
N ALA A 222 20.58 3.80 -4.71
CA ALA A 222 20.93 3.72 -6.12
C ALA A 222 19.69 3.63 -7.05
N VAL A 223 18.62 2.92 -6.65
CA VAL A 223 17.35 2.90 -7.40
C VAL A 223 16.72 4.30 -7.44
N LEU A 224 16.61 4.96 -6.28
CA LEU A 224 16.01 6.29 -6.18
C LEU A 224 16.77 7.36 -6.96
N GLU A 225 18.11 7.29 -6.95
CA GLU A 225 18.98 8.24 -7.65
C GLU A 225 19.05 8.01 -9.16
N SER A 226 18.95 6.74 -9.60
CA SER A 226 19.12 6.38 -11.02
C SER A 226 17.83 6.45 -11.83
N CYS A 227 16.65 6.40 -11.18
CA CYS A 227 15.36 6.54 -11.83
C CYS A 227 14.92 8.00 -11.84
N GLY A 228 14.45 8.51 -12.98
CA GLY A 228 13.95 9.90 -13.09
C GLY A 228 12.67 10.15 -12.28
N ARG A 229 11.95 9.10 -11.92
CA ARG A 229 10.83 9.09 -10.99
C ARG A 229 10.89 7.85 -10.11
N ALA A 230 10.56 8.00 -8.83
CA ALA A 230 10.54 6.88 -7.92
C ALA A 230 9.40 6.97 -6.89
N LEU A 231 8.91 5.81 -6.45
CA LEU A 231 8.03 5.64 -5.32
C LEU A 231 8.84 5.03 -4.17
N ILE A 232 8.69 5.56 -2.96
CA ILE A 232 9.26 4.97 -1.75
C ILE A 232 8.21 4.88 -0.67
N PHE A 233 8.20 3.75 0.04
CA PHE A 233 7.34 3.51 1.18
C PHE A 233 8.19 3.52 2.45
N GLY A 234 7.75 4.23 3.47
CA GLY A 234 8.51 4.34 4.70
C GLY A 234 7.78 5.06 5.84
N ASP A 235 8.49 5.25 6.91
CA ASP A 235 8.05 5.97 8.10
C ASP A 235 8.21 7.50 7.97
N VAL A 236 7.93 8.22 9.07
CA VAL A 236 8.08 9.68 9.14
C VAL A 236 9.49 10.12 8.76
N SER A 237 10.53 9.39 9.19
CA SER A 237 11.93 9.75 8.88
C SER A 237 12.22 9.63 7.39
N THR A 238 11.58 8.70 6.71
CA THR A 238 11.64 8.55 5.25
C THR A 238 10.95 9.72 4.57
N VAL A 239 9.77 10.13 5.05
CA VAL A 239 9.05 11.31 4.53
C VAL A 239 9.92 12.56 4.65
N GLU A 240 10.48 12.82 5.82
CA GLU A 240 11.35 13.97 6.06
C GLU A 240 12.58 13.99 5.16
N ARG A 241 13.20 12.81 4.95
CA ARG A 241 14.42 12.68 4.13
C ARG A 241 14.18 13.07 2.67
N TYR A 242 13.04 12.73 2.11
CA TYR A 242 12.73 12.96 0.69
C TYR A 242 11.74 14.10 0.47
N ALA A 243 11.27 14.77 1.54
CA ALA A 243 10.44 15.95 1.44
C ALA A 243 11.08 17.00 0.53
N GLY A 244 10.33 17.50 -0.43
CA GLY A 244 10.81 18.50 -1.38
C GLY A 244 11.59 17.94 -2.59
N ASN A 245 11.80 16.63 -2.71
CA ASN A 245 12.34 16.02 -3.94
C ASN A 245 11.19 15.67 -4.91
N PRO A 246 10.94 16.45 -5.98
CA PRO A 246 9.80 16.20 -6.88
C PRO A 246 9.96 14.95 -7.74
N ALA A 247 11.14 14.32 -7.74
CA ALA A 247 11.39 13.08 -8.44
C ALA A 247 11.00 11.83 -7.61
N VAL A 248 10.76 12.00 -6.29
CA VAL A 248 10.42 10.92 -5.38
C VAL A 248 9.06 11.19 -4.74
N GLN A 249 8.10 10.32 -5.02
CA GLN A 249 6.82 10.31 -4.31
C GLN A 249 6.97 9.40 -3.09
N VAL A 250 6.76 9.98 -1.91
CA VAL A 250 6.89 9.27 -0.65
C VAL A 250 5.52 8.83 -0.16
N HIS A 251 5.37 7.54 0.11
CA HIS A 251 4.20 6.94 0.74
C HIS A 251 4.53 6.67 2.21
N GLY A 252 4.17 7.61 3.07
CA GLY A 252 4.40 7.57 4.52
C GLY A 252 3.25 6.93 5.29
N PRO A 253 3.19 7.16 6.61
CA PRO A 253 2.02 6.85 7.41
C PRO A 253 0.79 7.57 6.85
N GLY A 254 -0.32 6.85 6.75
CA GLY A 254 -1.53 7.40 6.14
C GLY A 254 -2.33 8.30 7.06
N TRP A 255 -2.24 8.05 8.38
CA TRP A 255 -3.07 8.74 9.39
C TRP A 255 -4.53 8.86 8.97
N SER A 256 -5.07 7.79 8.36
CA SER A 256 -6.44 7.75 7.85
C SER A 256 -7.45 7.85 9.01
N LYS A 257 -8.59 8.47 8.76
CA LYS A 257 -9.54 8.86 9.82
C LYS A 257 -10.99 8.67 9.43
N ILE A 258 -11.81 8.52 10.45
CA ILE A 258 -13.26 8.65 10.35
C ILE A 258 -13.67 9.94 11.08
N LEU A 259 -14.40 10.80 10.40
CA LEU A 259 -14.98 12.02 10.96
C LEU A 259 -16.50 11.85 11.03
N LEU A 260 -17.07 12.02 12.20
CA LEU A 260 -18.52 12.00 12.40
C LEU A 260 -19.04 13.44 12.48
N GLY A 261 -19.97 13.81 11.60
CA GLY A 261 -20.57 15.14 11.57
C GLY A 261 -21.60 15.35 12.68
N GLU A 262 -21.86 16.63 13.02
CA GLU A 262 -22.88 17.02 14.00
C GLU A 262 -24.28 16.51 13.63
N ASP A 263 -24.59 16.44 12.34
CA ASP A 263 -25.87 16.00 11.79
C ASP A 263 -26.09 14.49 11.93
N MET A 264 -25.00 13.70 12.02
CA MET A 264 -25.04 12.26 12.10
C MET A 264 -24.65 11.71 13.47
N VAL A 265 -24.21 12.55 14.39
CA VAL A 265 -23.59 12.11 15.65
C VAL A 265 -24.53 11.27 16.51
N GLU A 266 -25.83 11.55 16.55
CA GLU A 266 -26.80 10.76 17.30
C GLU A 266 -27.07 9.36 16.69
N ARG A 267 -26.68 9.19 15.43
CA ARG A 267 -26.76 7.90 14.71
C ARG A 267 -25.45 7.10 14.77
N TRP A 268 -24.53 7.47 15.63
CA TRP A 268 -23.25 6.78 15.77
C TRP A 268 -23.36 5.24 15.90
N PRO A 269 -24.40 4.65 16.54
CA PRO A 269 -24.51 3.20 16.64
C PRO A 269 -24.60 2.49 15.26
N ASP A 270 -25.18 3.16 14.25
CA ASP A 270 -25.30 2.64 12.88
C ASP A 270 -23.92 2.45 12.20
N PHE A 271 -22.88 3.12 12.69
CA PHE A 271 -21.56 3.18 12.05
C PHE A 271 -20.47 2.38 12.77
N VAL A 272 -20.76 1.72 13.87
CA VAL A 272 -19.79 0.98 14.68
C VAL A 272 -19.09 -0.12 13.86
N ASP A 273 -19.82 -0.84 12.99
CA ASP A 273 -19.25 -1.87 12.13
C ASP A 273 -18.25 -1.29 11.11
N ILE A 274 -18.57 -0.14 10.52
CA ILE A 274 -17.70 0.56 9.58
C ILE A 274 -16.43 1.08 10.27
N MET A 275 -16.58 1.59 11.49
CA MET A 275 -15.45 2.05 12.32
C MET A 275 -14.51 0.89 12.65
N ALA A 276 -15.05 -0.22 13.17
CA ALA A 276 -14.26 -1.41 13.47
C ALA A 276 -13.59 -2.02 12.24
N ALA A 277 -14.31 -2.13 11.11
CA ALA A 277 -13.77 -2.62 9.85
C ALA A 277 -12.65 -1.72 9.32
N SER A 278 -12.82 -0.39 9.37
CA SER A 278 -11.80 0.57 8.95
C SER A 278 -10.48 0.43 9.73
N ILE A 279 -10.55 0.03 11.00
CA ILE A 279 -9.37 -0.18 11.85
C ILE A 279 -8.74 -1.56 11.61
N ALA A 280 -9.54 -2.62 11.54
CA ALA A 280 -9.06 -4.00 11.62
C ALA A 280 -8.86 -4.71 10.29
N GLU A 281 -9.41 -4.21 9.18
CA GLU A 281 -9.30 -4.86 7.87
C GLU A 281 -7.82 -5.03 7.48
N ASN A 282 -7.52 -6.16 6.82
CA ASN A 282 -6.14 -6.56 6.48
C ASN A 282 -5.17 -6.61 7.67
N GLY A 283 -5.69 -6.92 8.87
CA GLY A 283 -4.90 -6.96 10.10
C GLY A 283 -4.35 -5.61 10.55
N GLY A 284 -4.98 -4.50 10.13
CA GLY A 284 -4.54 -3.14 10.44
C GLY A 284 -3.20 -2.75 9.78
N ARG A 285 -2.76 -3.46 8.73
CA ARG A 285 -1.43 -3.29 8.13
C ARG A 285 -1.37 -2.37 6.92
N SER A 286 -2.44 -1.65 6.63
CA SER A 286 -2.51 -0.74 5.49
C SER A 286 -2.56 0.71 5.95
N CYS A 287 -1.85 1.62 5.26
CA CYS A 287 -1.93 3.06 5.49
C CYS A 287 -3.35 3.66 5.35
N ILE A 288 -4.26 2.90 4.71
CA ILE A 288 -5.67 3.24 4.58
C ILE A 288 -6.53 2.77 5.76
N ASN A 289 -5.97 2.03 6.73
CA ASN A 289 -6.70 1.73 7.96
C ASN A 289 -6.87 2.99 8.80
N ALA A 290 -8.02 3.14 9.42
CA ALA A 290 -8.28 4.30 10.28
C ALA A 290 -7.40 4.23 11.53
N SER A 291 -6.63 5.28 11.77
CA SER A 291 -5.82 5.49 12.98
C SER A 291 -6.50 6.39 14.00
N ALA A 292 -7.59 7.06 13.61
CA ALA A 292 -8.42 7.86 14.54
C ALA A 292 -9.89 7.91 14.11
N ILE A 293 -10.77 8.00 15.10
CA ILE A 293 -12.17 8.38 14.98
C ILE A 293 -12.34 9.72 15.69
N VAL A 294 -12.88 10.70 14.99
CA VAL A 294 -13.11 12.04 15.53
C VAL A 294 -14.61 12.34 15.49
N THR A 295 -15.15 12.70 16.62
CA THR A 295 -16.59 12.91 16.82
C THR A 295 -16.86 14.19 17.60
N PRO A 296 -17.97 14.91 17.35
CA PRO A 296 -18.29 16.10 18.14
C PRO A 296 -18.79 15.77 19.55
N ARG A 297 -19.37 14.59 19.76
CA ARG A 297 -19.92 14.10 21.04
C ARG A 297 -19.84 12.58 21.09
N HIS A 298 -20.10 12.03 22.28
CA HIS A 298 -20.24 10.57 22.52
C HIS A 298 -18.94 9.76 22.36
N ALA A 299 -17.76 10.40 22.43
CA ALA A 299 -16.48 9.70 22.24
C ALA A 299 -16.32 8.48 23.16
N GLY A 300 -16.79 8.57 24.42
CA GLY A 300 -16.77 7.43 25.35
C GLY A 300 -17.62 6.26 24.88
N ALA A 301 -18.88 6.49 24.54
CA ALA A 301 -19.81 5.44 24.10
C ALA A 301 -19.39 4.82 22.76
N ILE A 302 -18.88 5.63 21.82
CA ILE A 302 -18.32 5.16 20.54
C ILE A 302 -17.08 4.30 20.81
N ALA A 303 -16.18 4.74 21.68
CA ALA A 303 -14.98 4.00 22.02
C ALA A 303 -15.32 2.63 22.65
N GLU A 304 -16.26 2.56 23.59
CA GLU A 304 -16.71 1.30 24.20
C GLU A 304 -17.31 0.35 23.17
N ALA A 305 -18.21 0.82 22.31
CA ALA A 305 -18.85 0.00 21.29
C ALA A 305 -17.87 -0.54 20.26
N VAL A 306 -16.95 0.28 19.75
CA VAL A 306 -15.92 -0.13 18.81
C VAL A 306 -14.89 -1.05 19.47
N ALA A 307 -14.47 -0.73 20.69
CA ALA A 307 -13.53 -1.55 21.47
C ALA A 307 -14.07 -2.95 21.73
N SER A 308 -15.36 -3.09 22.09
CA SER A 308 -16.02 -4.39 22.26
C SER A 308 -15.94 -5.27 21.00
N LYS A 309 -16.13 -4.67 19.81
CA LYS A 309 -15.98 -5.41 18.54
C LYS A 309 -14.55 -5.77 18.23
N LEU A 310 -13.61 -4.84 18.46
CA LEU A 310 -12.20 -5.06 18.20
C LEU A 310 -11.60 -6.11 19.15
N ALA A 311 -11.98 -6.10 20.42
CA ALA A 311 -11.50 -7.04 21.42
C ALA A 311 -11.93 -8.49 21.15
N ALA A 312 -12.99 -8.70 20.37
CA ALA A 312 -13.40 -10.03 19.94
C ALA A 312 -12.46 -10.64 18.86
N ILE A 313 -11.56 -9.85 18.29
CA ILE A 313 -10.61 -10.28 17.28
C ILE A 313 -9.35 -10.81 17.99
N GLU A 314 -9.19 -12.13 18.02
CA GLU A 314 -8.09 -12.82 18.68
C GLU A 314 -7.10 -13.41 17.66
N PRO A 315 -5.82 -13.60 18.02
CA PRO A 315 -4.91 -14.39 17.24
C PRO A 315 -5.44 -15.81 17.00
N ARG A 316 -5.29 -16.30 15.77
CA ARG A 316 -5.69 -17.65 15.35
C ARG A 316 -4.52 -18.33 14.66
N PRO A 317 -4.51 -19.67 14.55
CA PRO A 317 -3.59 -20.38 13.70
C PRO A 317 -3.60 -19.78 12.29
N TYR A 318 -2.43 -19.68 11.65
CA TYR A 318 -2.26 -18.95 10.37
C TYR A 318 -3.13 -19.48 9.21
N ASP A 319 -3.55 -20.74 9.28
CA ASP A 319 -4.36 -21.44 8.29
C ASP A 319 -5.86 -21.46 8.65
N ALA A 320 -6.25 -20.94 9.81
CA ALA A 320 -7.64 -20.87 10.21
C ALA A 320 -8.43 -19.90 9.30
N GLU A 321 -9.66 -20.29 8.96
CA GLU A 321 -10.53 -19.53 8.05
C GLU A 321 -10.95 -18.16 8.61
N ASP A 322 -10.97 -18.02 9.95
CA ASP A 322 -11.28 -16.79 10.68
C ASP A 322 -10.04 -16.00 11.12
N ALA A 323 -8.84 -16.41 10.71
CA ALA A 323 -7.62 -15.68 11.03
C ALA A 323 -7.57 -14.35 10.27
N VAL A 324 -7.58 -13.25 11.02
CA VAL A 324 -7.58 -11.87 10.49
C VAL A 324 -6.48 -10.98 11.10
N LEU A 325 -5.72 -11.49 12.08
CA LEU A 325 -4.55 -10.81 12.61
C LEU A 325 -3.28 -11.40 11.99
N ALA A 326 -2.29 -10.55 11.80
CA ALA A 326 -1.00 -10.95 11.27
C ALA A 326 0.06 -10.98 12.38
N GLY A 327 0.87 -12.05 12.43
CA GLY A 327 2.05 -12.12 13.27
C GLY A 327 3.13 -11.14 12.81
N PHE A 328 3.93 -10.64 13.72
CA PHE A 328 5.03 -9.76 13.40
C PHE A 328 6.24 -10.56 12.88
N ALA A 329 6.73 -10.23 11.70
CA ALA A 329 7.94 -10.83 11.14
C ALA A 329 9.18 -10.54 12.01
N ASN A 330 9.17 -9.42 12.73
CA ASN A 330 10.17 -9.08 13.73
C ASN A 330 9.48 -8.91 15.10
N PRO A 331 9.62 -9.87 16.03
CA PRO A 331 9.03 -9.79 17.37
C PRO A 331 9.45 -8.54 18.16
N LYS A 332 10.67 -8.03 17.95
CA LYS A 332 11.14 -6.79 18.59
C LYS A 332 10.33 -5.56 18.17
N MET A 333 9.75 -5.59 16.97
CA MET A 333 8.86 -4.50 16.54
C MET A 333 7.55 -4.52 17.34
N ALA A 334 6.97 -5.69 17.57
CA ALA A 334 5.78 -5.82 18.41
C ALA A 334 6.07 -5.36 19.84
N GLU A 335 7.22 -5.75 20.40
CA GLU A 335 7.66 -5.31 21.73
C GLU A 335 7.84 -3.78 21.79
N HIS A 336 8.50 -3.19 20.79
CA HIS A 336 8.69 -1.75 20.72
C HIS A 336 7.36 -0.97 20.65
N ILE A 337 6.42 -1.47 19.83
CA ILE A 337 5.08 -0.86 19.69
C ILE A 337 4.32 -0.97 21.02
N ASP A 338 4.35 -2.15 21.66
CA ASP A 338 3.70 -2.37 22.94
C ASP A 338 4.25 -1.42 24.02
N GLN A 339 5.57 -1.30 24.13
CA GLN A 339 6.23 -0.36 25.03
C GLN A 339 5.85 1.09 24.73
N ALA A 340 5.81 1.51 23.48
CA ALA A 340 5.43 2.86 23.09
C ALA A 340 3.97 3.19 23.48
N ILE A 341 3.07 2.21 23.40
CA ILE A 341 1.69 2.38 23.86
C ILE A 341 1.64 2.48 25.38
N GLU A 342 2.36 1.61 26.10
CA GLU A 342 2.42 1.64 27.57
C GLU A 342 3.03 2.96 28.10
N GLU A 343 4.08 3.48 27.44
CA GLU A 343 4.65 4.79 27.77
C GLU A 343 3.64 5.92 27.52
N GLY A 344 2.94 5.88 26.41
CA GLY A 344 1.89 6.84 26.10
C GLY A 344 0.77 6.82 27.15
N LEU A 345 0.34 5.64 27.59
CA LEU A 345 -0.72 5.49 28.61
C LEU A 345 -0.32 6.01 30.00
N ARG A 346 0.97 6.19 30.28
CA ARG A 346 1.42 6.86 31.52
C ARG A 346 1.18 8.37 31.49
N THR A 347 1.00 8.95 30.30
CA THR A 347 0.62 10.35 30.14
C THR A 347 -0.87 10.48 30.43
N PRO A 348 -1.30 11.37 31.35
CA PRO A 348 -2.72 11.59 31.63
C PRO A 348 -3.51 11.99 30.39
N GLY A 349 -4.78 11.61 30.34
CA GLY A 349 -5.70 11.97 29.26
C GLY A 349 -5.84 10.92 28.16
N ALA A 350 -5.40 9.67 28.42
CA ALA A 350 -5.69 8.53 27.53
C ALA A 350 -6.02 7.26 28.32
N GLU A 351 -6.86 6.41 27.71
CA GLU A 351 -7.33 5.14 28.27
C GLU A 351 -7.36 4.08 27.17
N ASP A 352 -6.80 2.87 27.45
CA ASP A 352 -6.99 1.68 26.60
C ASP A 352 -8.37 1.07 26.87
N VAL A 353 -9.36 1.44 26.05
CA VAL A 353 -10.75 1.00 26.22
C VAL A 353 -10.90 -0.49 25.89
N THR A 354 -10.09 -1.03 24.97
CA THR A 354 -10.11 -2.46 24.65
C THR A 354 -9.67 -3.35 25.81
N ALA A 355 -8.89 -2.82 26.76
CA ALA A 355 -8.46 -3.56 27.93
C ALA A 355 -9.62 -4.00 28.82
N GLN A 356 -10.78 -3.31 28.76
CA GLN A 356 -11.98 -3.66 29.52
C GLN A 356 -12.71 -4.90 28.96
N PHE A 357 -12.45 -5.25 27.69
CA PHE A 357 -13.17 -6.29 26.96
C PHE A 357 -12.30 -7.52 26.63
N ARG A 358 -11.02 -7.53 27.00
CA ARG A 358 -10.11 -8.65 26.76
C ARG A 358 -9.48 -9.15 28.07
N GLU A 359 -9.20 -10.43 28.13
CA GLU A 359 -8.39 -11.00 29.20
C GLU A 359 -6.89 -10.97 28.82
N GLY A 360 -6.05 -10.54 29.77
CA GLY A 360 -4.60 -10.51 29.58
C GLY A 360 -4.08 -9.33 28.79
N GLY A 361 -2.79 -9.37 28.47
CA GLY A 361 -2.08 -8.28 27.81
C GLY A 361 -2.36 -8.16 26.31
N ARG A 362 -1.91 -7.07 25.73
CA ARG A 362 -2.01 -6.79 24.29
C ARG A 362 -1.12 -7.73 23.47
N ARG A 363 0.11 -8.01 23.93
CA ARG A 363 1.05 -8.90 23.27
C ARG A 363 0.76 -10.36 23.57
N VAL A 364 0.69 -11.20 22.54
CA VAL A 364 0.37 -12.63 22.63
C VAL A 364 1.31 -13.43 21.73
N GLU A 365 1.73 -14.58 22.20
CA GLU A 365 2.47 -15.58 21.43
C GLU A 365 1.52 -16.72 21.04
N LEU A 366 1.51 -17.08 19.76
CA LEU A 366 0.77 -18.23 19.24
C LEU A 366 1.55 -18.86 18.09
N ASP A 367 1.75 -20.18 18.17
CA ASP A 367 2.42 -20.99 17.13
C ASP A 367 3.76 -20.39 16.67
N GLY A 368 4.57 -19.92 17.62
CA GLY A 368 5.88 -19.33 17.38
C GLY A 368 5.87 -17.92 16.81
N SER A 369 4.70 -17.30 16.64
CA SER A 369 4.54 -15.92 16.15
C SER A 369 4.08 -14.98 17.25
N THR A 370 4.60 -13.76 17.24
CA THR A 370 4.21 -12.69 18.14
C THR A 370 3.10 -11.85 17.50
N TYR A 371 2.03 -11.61 18.23
CA TYR A 371 0.87 -10.81 17.82
C TYR A 371 0.66 -9.63 18.76
N LEU A 372 0.06 -8.56 18.23
CA LEU A 372 -0.58 -7.51 19.03
C LEU A 372 -2.09 -7.56 18.77
N ARG A 373 -2.85 -7.71 19.85
CA ARG A 373 -4.31 -7.68 19.83
C ARG A 373 -4.80 -6.27 19.51
N PRO A 374 -5.94 -6.11 18.81
CA PRO A 374 -6.50 -4.82 18.50
C PRO A 374 -6.58 -3.92 19.74
N THR A 375 -6.28 -2.64 19.54
CA THR A 375 -6.20 -1.67 20.63
C THR A 375 -6.86 -0.37 20.23
N LEU A 376 -7.81 0.07 21.04
CA LEU A 376 -8.50 1.35 20.87
C LEU A 376 -8.27 2.22 22.09
N ILE A 377 -7.70 3.39 21.86
CA ILE A 377 -7.38 4.36 22.89
C ILE A 377 -8.40 5.51 22.84
N ARG A 378 -9.06 5.84 23.94
CA ARG A 378 -9.75 7.11 24.05
C ARG A 378 -8.75 8.18 24.51
N CYS A 379 -8.62 9.26 23.75
CA CYS A 379 -7.76 10.40 24.10
C CYS A 379 -8.62 11.65 24.34
N GLU A 380 -8.28 12.44 25.37
CA GLU A 380 -8.95 13.69 25.71
C GLU A 380 -8.50 14.86 24.80
N SER A 381 -7.35 14.72 24.15
CA SER A 381 -6.74 15.78 23.36
C SER A 381 -5.91 15.24 22.18
N PHE A 382 -5.84 16.00 21.10
CA PHE A 382 -4.98 15.70 19.95
C PHE A 382 -3.48 15.82 20.27
N GLU A 383 -3.12 16.55 21.31
CA GLU A 383 -1.74 16.72 21.77
C GLU A 383 -1.22 15.50 22.54
N HIS A 384 -2.11 14.57 22.93
CA HIS A 384 -1.70 13.34 23.62
C HIS A 384 -0.82 12.47 22.71
N PRO A 385 0.29 11.87 23.23
CA PRO A 385 1.24 11.07 22.42
C PRO A 385 0.61 9.91 21.66
N LEU A 386 -0.51 9.34 22.11
CA LEU A 386 -1.23 8.24 21.45
C LEU A 386 -2.34 8.73 20.52
N ALA A 387 -2.70 10.02 20.58
CA ALA A 387 -3.64 10.59 19.63
C ALA A 387 -3.02 10.60 18.23
N ASN A 388 -3.81 10.26 17.22
CA ASN A 388 -3.39 10.32 15.83
C ASN A 388 -2.08 9.52 15.51
N ARG A 389 -1.81 8.44 16.26
CA ARG A 389 -0.69 7.51 15.98
C ARG A 389 -1.14 6.43 15.03
N GLU A 390 -0.24 6.02 14.16
CA GLU A 390 -0.43 4.87 13.30
C GLU A 390 0.60 3.79 13.64
N PHE A 391 0.11 2.56 13.78
CA PHE A 391 0.94 1.37 13.92
C PHE A 391 0.46 0.30 12.94
N LEU A 392 1.32 -0.62 12.57
CA LEU A 392 1.02 -1.69 11.59
C LEU A 392 0.32 -2.89 12.25
N PHE A 393 -0.71 -2.63 13.03
CA PHE A 393 -1.67 -3.59 13.57
C PHE A 393 -2.98 -2.82 13.85
N PRO A 394 -4.11 -3.48 14.16
CA PRO A 394 -5.37 -2.78 14.43
C PRO A 394 -5.27 -1.86 15.66
N PHE A 395 -4.95 -0.60 15.42
CA PHE A 395 -4.78 0.44 16.43
C PHE A 395 -5.45 1.73 15.98
N ALA A 396 -6.23 2.34 16.88
CA ALA A 396 -6.78 3.67 16.63
C ALA A 396 -7.02 4.43 17.93
N SER A 397 -7.14 5.75 17.80
CA SER A 397 -7.61 6.63 18.88
C SER A 397 -9.04 7.12 18.61
N VAL A 398 -9.79 7.42 19.68
CA VAL A 398 -11.09 8.13 19.62
C VAL A 398 -10.93 9.47 20.30
N LEU A 399 -11.32 10.55 19.61
CA LEU A 399 -11.17 11.91 20.06
C LEU A 399 -12.50 12.67 19.94
N GLU A 400 -12.79 13.52 20.92
CA GLU A 400 -13.91 14.45 20.84
C GLU A 400 -13.41 15.82 20.39
N CYS A 401 -14.06 16.39 19.37
CA CYS A 401 -13.67 17.65 18.76
C CYS A 401 -14.89 18.30 18.09
N PRO A 402 -15.17 19.58 18.35
CA PRO A 402 -16.22 20.31 17.63
C PRO A 402 -16.02 20.23 16.12
N GLN A 403 -17.10 20.04 15.35
CA GLN A 403 -17.03 19.87 13.89
C GLN A 403 -16.25 20.99 13.18
N ASN A 404 -16.41 22.22 13.60
CA ASN A 404 -15.74 23.38 13.03
C ASN A 404 -14.22 23.43 13.27
N GLU A 405 -13.70 22.63 14.24
CA GLU A 405 -12.26 22.51 14.52
C GLU A 405 -11.62 21.28 13.89
N MET A 406 -12.43 20.27 13.48
CA MET A 406 -11.92 18.97 13.04
C MET A 406 -10.85 19.11 11.93
N LEU A 407 -11.12 19.88 10.88
CA LEU A 407 -10.20 20.03 9.74
C LEU A 407 -8.89 20.74 10.13
N GLU A 408 -8.88 21.55 11.14
CA GLU A 408 -7.65 22.14 11.68
C GLU A 408 -6.82 21.10 12.43
N ARG A 409 -7.47 20.29 13.25
CA ARG A 409 -6.85 19.35 14.20
C ARG A 409 -6.36 18.05 13.57
N ILE A 410 -7.03 17.53 12.54
CA ILE A 410 -6.73 16.18 12.01
C ILE A 410 -5.36 16.05 11.34
N GLY A 411 -4.73 17.15 10.91
CA GLY A 411 -3.48 17.10 10.15
C GLY A 411 -3.62 16.44 8.76
N PRO A 412 -2.50 16.14 8.07
CA PRO A 412 -2.51 15.40 6.82
C PRO A 412 -3.12 14.01 7.01
N SER A 413 -3.93 13.56 6.03
CA SER A 413 -4.65 12.29 6.09
C SER A 413 -4.77 11.70 4.69
N LEU A 414 -4.31 10.46 4.53
CA LEU A 414 -4.42 9.75 3.25
C LEU A 414 -5.89 9.48 2.91
N VAL A 415 -6.66 8.95 3.87
CA VAL A 415 -8.10 8.72 3.69
C VAL A 415 -8.87 9.34 4.82
N VAL A 416 -9.89 10.11 4.48
CA VAL A 416 -10.93 10.54 5.42
C VAL A 416 -12.26 9.94 4.97
N THR A 417 -12.91 9.18 5.85
CA THR A 417 -14.33 8.85 5.71
C THR A 417 -15.13 9.84 6.55
N ALA A 418 -15.93 10.68 5.91
CA ALA A 418 -16.80 11.64 6.56
C ALA A 418 -18.25 11.11 6.61
N LEU A 419 -18.72 10.83 7.82
CA LEU A 419 -20.08 10.41 8.12
C LEU A 419 -20.92 11.66 8.37
N THR A 420 -21.35 12.32 7.31
CA THR A 420 -22.11 13.56 7.32
C THR A 420 -22.91 13.74 6.04
N GLU A 421 -24.04 14.44 6.13
CA GLU A 421 -24.83 14.98 5.02
C GLU A 421 -24.89 16.52 5.06
N ASP A 422 -24.23 17.16 6.06
CA ASP A 422 -24.14 18.60 6.15
C ASP A 422 -23.39 19.21 4.95
N PRO A 423 -24.09 19.96 4.07
CA PRO A 423 -23.46 20.52 2.87
C PRO A 423 -22.29 21.47 3.17
N GLY A 424 -22.37 22.20 4.29
CA GLY A 424 -21.33 23.13 4.71
C GLY A 424 -20.04 22.39 5.10
N PHE A 425 -20.18 21.29 5.82
CA PHE A 425 -19.04 20.46 6.22
C PHE A 425 -18.47 19.70 5.02
N VAL A 426 -19.31 19.13 4.15
CA VAL A 426 -18.89 18.49 2.89
C VAL A 426 -18.08 19.47 2.03
N ASP A 427 -18.54 20.71 1.88
CA ASP A 427 -17.84 21.74 1.09
C ASP A 427 -16.47 22.10 1.71
N ALA A 428 -16.39 22.17 3.03
CA ALA A 428 -15.12 22.39 3.74
C ALA A 428 -14.14 21.22 3.55
N LEU A 429 -14.63 19.98 3.62
CA LEU A 429 -13.84 18.76 3.36
C LEU A 429 -13.28 18.74 1.94
N LEU A 430 -14.11 19.04 0.94
CA LEU A 430 -13.70 19.07 -0.49
C LEU A 430 -12.64 20.13 -0.79
N ARG A 431 -12.59 21.22 -0.02
CA ARG A 431 -11.58 22.28 -0.17
C ARG A 431 -10.30 22.02 0.64
N SER A 432 -10.30 21.01 1.49
CA SER A 432 -9.15 20.74 2.36
C SER A 432 -7.99 20.13 1.58
N ALA A 433 -6.84 20.80 1.59
CA ALA A 433 -5.59 20.25 1.05
C ALA A 433 -4.90 19.22 1.96
N LYS A 434 -5.51 18.90 3.12
CA LYS A 434 -4.98 17.91 4.06
C LYS A 434 -5.47 16.49 3.79
N ILE A 435 -6.38 16.30 2.82
CA ILE A 435 -7.06 15.03 2.57
C ILE A 435 -6.75 14.60 1.13
N ASP A 436 -6.08 13.47 0.97
CA ASP A 436 -5.78 12.92 -0.36
C ASP A 436 -6.97 12.14 -0.95
N ARG A 437 -7.70 11.41 -0.10
CA ARG A 437 -8.88 10.64 -0.49
C ARG A 437 -10.03 10.91 0.46
N LEU A 438 -11.15 11.33 -0.08
CA LEU A 438 -12.37 11.61 0.68
C LEU A 438 -13.47 10.62 0.33
N ASN A 439 -13.92 9.87 1.33
CA ASN A 439 -15.16 9.08 1.27
C ASN A 439 -16.27 9.87 1.93
N LEU A 440 -17.37 10.07 1.25
CA LEU A 440 -18.57 10.70 1.80
C LEU A 440 -19.63 9.63 2.09
N GLY A 441 -20.14 9.63 3.32
CA GLY A 441 -21.10 8.66 3.80
C GLY A 441 -20.48 7.36 4.37
N PRO A 442 -21.29 6.32 4.61
CA PRO A 442 -20.94 5.14 5.40
C PRO A 442 -20.07 4.14 4.60
N LEU A 443 -18.86 4.53 4.27
CA LEU A 443 -17.84 3.72 3.60
C LEU A 443 -16.64 3.48 4.52
N PRO A 444 -16.10 2.26 4.64
CA PRO A 444 -14.86 2.06 5.38
C PRO A 444 -13.69 2.78 4.68
N THR A 445 -12.72 3.24 5.47
CA THR A 445 -11.53 3.93 4.91
C THR A 445 -10.73 3.05 3.96
N THR A 446 -10.85 1.73 4.09
CA THR A 446 -10.21 0.71 3.27
C THR A 446 -10.87 0.50 1.91
N ARG A 447 -12.03 1.13 1.66
CA ARG A 447 -12.72 1.05 0.37
C ARG A 447 -11.88 1.67 -0.73
N VAL A 448 -11.64 0.92 -1.79
CA VAL A 448 -10.93 1.38 -3.00
C VAL A 448 -11.92 1.50 -4.15
N GLN A 449 -11.85 2.62 -4.87
CA GLN A 449 -12.56 2.83 -6.13
C GLN A 449 -11.51 2.96 -7.25
N TRP A 450 -11.59 2.10 -8.26
CA TRP A 450 -10.51 1.89 -9.22
C TRP A 450 -10.29 3.05 -10.21
N ASP A 451 -11.26 3.90 -10.40
CA ASP A 451 -11.17 5.11 -11.24
C ASP A 451 -10.65 6.34 -10.48
N GLN A 452 -10.34 6.19 -9.17
CA GLN A 452 -9.81 7.26 -8.34
C GLN A 452 -8.34 7.05 -8.04
N PRO A 453 -7.52 8.11 -7.98
CA PRO A 453 -6.12 8.01 -7.57
C PRO A 453 -6.03 7.56 -6.11
N HIS A 454 -4.92 6.91 -5.76
CA HIS A 454 -4.69 6.46 -4.38
C HIS A 454 -4.07 7.58 -3.54
N GLU A 455 -2.89 8.00 -3.91
CA GLU A 455 -2.10 9.06 -3.27
C GLU A 455 -1.29 9.72 -4.38
N GLY A 456 -1.74 10.89 -4.82
CA GLY A 456 -1.27 11.50 -6.04
C GLY A 456 -1.76 10.76 -7.31
N ASN A 457 -1.37 11.24 -8.46
CA ASN A 457 -1.74 10.68 -9.76
C ASN A 457 -0.51 10.17 -10.50
N LEU A 458 -0.41 8.83 -10.67
CA LEU A 458 0.76 8.21 -11.30
C LEU A 458 0.98 8.68 -12.75
N PHE A 459 -0.08 8.96 -13.52
CA PHE A 459 0.09 9.49 -14.88
C PHE A 459 0.72 10.88 -14.86
N GLU A 460 0.26 11.78 -13.99
CA GLU A 460 0.82 13.12 -13.85
C GLU A 460 2.26 13.09 -13.30
N PHE A 461 2.58 12.09 -12.51
CA PHE A 461 3.93 11.87 -12.00
C PHE A 461 4.89 11.39 -13.09
N LEU A 462 4.42 10.53 -14.01
CA LEU A 462 5.23 9.91 -15.06
C LEU A 462 5.26 10.70 -16.36
N TYR A 463 4.28 11.55 -16.62
CA TYR A 463 4.10 12.26 -17.89
C TYR A 463 4.03 13.77 -17.71
N ARG A 464 4.49 14.47 -18.71
CA ARG A 464 4.33 15.93 -18.82
C ARG A 464 3.64 16.28 -20.12
N ARG A 465 2.73 17.25 -20.06
CA ARG A 465 2.12 17.86 -21.23
C ARG A 465 3.09 18.84 -21.86
N ARG A 466 3.20 18.83 -23.21
CA ARG A 466 3.88 19.87 -24.00
C ARG A 466 2.87 20.66 -24.83
N ALA A 467 3.19 21.91 -25.15
CA ALA A 467 2.47 22.65 -26.16
C ALA A 467 2.76 22.07 -27.54
N ILE A 468 1.72 21.97 -28.39
CA ILE A 468 1.85 21.54 -29.78
C ILE A 468 1.09 22.55 -30.67
N GLN A 469 1.73 23.04 -31.71
CA GLN A 469 1.13 23.91 -32.69
C GLN A 469 1.44 23.37 -34.08
N ARG A 470 0.48 23.44 -34.99
CA ARG A 470 0.66 23.04 -36.38
C ARG A 470 0.32 24.26 -37.27
N ALA A 471 1.14 24.53 -38.25
CA ALA A 471 0.80 25.50 -39.30
C ALA A 471 -0.43 24.96 -40.05
N CYS A 472 -1.43 25.79 -40.25
CA CYS A 472 -2.51 25.50 -41.21
C CYS A 472 -1.90 25.59 -42.61
N HIS A 473 -1.97 24.54 -43.39
CA HIS A 473 -1.63 24.53 -44.83
C HIS A 473 -2.89 24.85 -45.62
#